data_9400ed6a55649539c615f9b2efec1780
#
_entry.id   9400ed6a55649539c615f9b2efec1780
#
_cell.length_a   1.000
_cell.length_b   1.000
_cell.length_c   1.000
_cell.angle_alpha   90.00
_cell.angle_beta   90.00
_cell.angle_gamma   90.00
#
_symmetry.space_group_name_H-M   'P 1'
#
loop_
_entity.id
_entity.type
_entity.pdbx_description
1 polymer ?
#
loop_
_entity_poly.entity_id
_entity_poly.type
_entity_poly.pdbx_seq_one_letter_code
_entity_poly.pdbx_strand_id
1 'polypeptide(L)'
;MKYLYHVFVDKDCSLAEVNPLVVTEENDVMALDAKLNFDDSTLSRHPEIVALRDITEEDQKEREAAAEGLNYVNLGGDVACMVNGAGLAMATVDIIKENGGEPANFLDVGGDSTPEKIVAAFKIMLEDDQVHGILINIFGGINKCDVIATGIVEAAALLSGGKEEFPIPVVVRLEGRNVEIGRDILHKANIKNLYPATSMDEGAKLAIQLAKESKK
;
A
#
# COMPACT_ATOMS: atom_id res chain seq x y z
N MET A 1 -2.08 -37.37 6.75
CA MET A 1 -0.72 -36.81 6.67
C MET A 1 -0.19 -36.80 5.24
N LYS A 2 -0.05 -37.93 4.49
CA LYS A 2 0.50 -37.92 3.12
C LYS A 2 -0.27 -36.98 2.16
N TYR A 3 -1.59 -37.03 2.15
CA TYR A 3 -2.41 -36.17 1.27
C TYR A 3 -2.28 -34.67 1.60
N LEU A 4 -2.21 -34.33 2.89
CA LEU A 4 -1.99 -32.92 3.31
C LEU A 4 -0.62 -32.40 2.84
N TYR A 5 0.42 -33.26 2.90
CA TYR A 5 1.74 -32.93 2.38
C TYR A 5 1.69 -32.69 0.84
N HIS A 6 0.98 -33.56 0.10
CA HIS A 6 0.80 -33.37 -1.35
C HIS A 6 0.07 -32.06 -1.66
N VAL A 7 -1.01 -31.76 -0.95
CA VAL A 7 -1.71 -30.47 -1.12
C VAL A 7 -0.77 -29.31 -0.86
N PHE A 8 0.01 -29.35 0.24
CA PHE A 8 0.97 -28.30 0.59
C PHE A 8 2.00 -28.05 -0.52
N VAL A 9 2.61 -29.12 -1.04
CA VAL A 9 3.67 -29.02 -2.07
C VAL A 9 3.08 -28.74 -3.45
N ASP A 10 2.03 -29.48 -3.86
CA ASP A 10 1.51 -29.44 -5.22
C ASP A 10 0.72 -28.16 -5.51
N LYS A 11 0.26 -27.45 -4.45
CA LYS A 11 -0.51 -26.21 -4.54
C LYS A 11 0.26 -24.98 -4.06
N ASP A 12 1.56 -25.12 -3.84
CA ASP A 12 2.42 -24.04 -3.35
C ASP A 12 1.85 -23.33 -2.12
N CYS A 13 1.43 -24.12 -1.12
CA CYS A 13 0.91 -23.57 0.11
C CYS A 13 2.04 -23.03 0.99
N SER A 14 1.84 -21.86 1.61
CA SER A 14 2.67 -21.35 2.71
C SER A 14 2.23 -21.89 4.07
N LEU A 15 0.95 -22.29 4.19
CA LEU A 15 0.36 -22.96 5.35
C LEU A 15 -0.63 -24.01 4.89
N ALA A 16 -0.65 -25.17 5.56
CA ALA A 16 -1.72 -26.15 5.48
C ALA A 16 -1.96 -26.75 6.87
N GLU A 17 -3.10 -26.43 7.45
CA GLU A 17 -3.53 -26.84 8.79
C GLU A 17 -4.87 -27.54 8.71
N VAL A 18 -5.02 -28.65 9.45
CA VAL A 18 -6.29 -29.31 9.68
C VAL A 18 -6.53 -29.37 11.20
N ASN A 19 -7.50 -28.61 11.69
CA ASN A 19 -7.78 -28.50 13.11
C ASN A 19 -9.25 -28.09 13.36
N PRO A 20 -10.07 -28.98 13.98
CA PRO A 20 -9.68 -30.30 14.49
C PRO A 20 -9.72 -31.43 13.43
N LEU A 21 -8.86 -32.40 13.64
CA LEU A 21 -8.93 -33.70 12.99
C LEU A 21 -9.56 -34.68 13.98
N VAL A 22 -10.66 -35.32 13.61
CA VAL A 22 -11.43 -36.19 14.51
C VAL A 22 -11.53 -37.62 13.97
N VAL A 23 -11.76 -38.55 14.88
CA VAL A 23 -12.13 -39.94 14.54
C VAL A 23 -13.60 -40.10 14.83
N THR A 24 -14.36 -40.57 13.82
CA THR A 24 -15.81 -40.83 13.96
C THR A 24 -16.08 -42.12 14.75
N GLU A 25 -17.34 -42.36 15.10
CA GLU A 25 -17.78 -43.60 15.76
C GLU A 25 -17.52 -44.84 14.86
N GLU A 26 -17.49 -44.68 13.56
CA GLU A 26 -17.19 -45.69 12.56
C GLU A 26 -15.66 -45.91 12.38
N ASN A 27 -14.82 -45.24 13.13
CA ASN A 27 -13.35 -45.20 13.03
C ASN A 27 -12.81 -44.56 11.73
N ASP A 28 -13.57 -43.71 11.08
CA ASP A 28 -13.09 -42.89 9.99
C ASP A 28 -12.42 -41.61 10.50
N VAL A 29 -11.41 -41.15 9.80
CA VAL A 29 -10.71 -39.89 10.09
C VAL A 29 -11.30 -38.78 9.26
N MET A 30 -11.83 -37.75 9.93
CA MET A 30 -12.49 -36.61 9.30
C MET A 30 -11.82 -35.29 9.67
N ALA A 31 -11.52 -34.48 8.67
CA ALA A 31 -11.14 -33.07 8.84
C ALA A 31 -12.44 -32.25 9.01
N LEU A 32 -12.63 -31.64 10.18
CA LEU A 32 -13.78 -30.76 10.41
C LEU A 32 -13.56 -29.36 9.89
N ASP A 33 -12.33 -28.90 9.95
CA ASP A 33 -11.91 -27.61 9.39
C ASP A 33 -10.49 -27.71 8.86
N ALA A 34 -10.18 -26.88 7.85
CA ALA A 34 -8.87 -26.79 7.25
C ALA A 34 -8.55 -25.33 6.87
N LYS A 35 -7.35 -24.91 7.19
CA LYS A 35 -6.80 -23.60 6.78
C LYS A 35 -5.66 -23.82 5.81
N LEU A 36 -5.80 -23.26 4.61
CA LEU A 36 -4.80 -23.30 3.56
C LEU A 36 -4.46 -21.86 3.15
N ASN A 37 -3.17 -21.51 3.21
CA ASN A 37 -2.68 -20.27 2.63
C ASN A 37 -1.81 -20.64 1.43
N PHE A 38 -2.08 -20.03 0.31
CA PHE A 38 -1.31 -20.21 -0.93
C PHE A 38 -0.28 -19.10 -1.07
N ASP A 39 0.80 -19.36 -1.79
CA ASP A 39 1.77 -18.33 -2.15
C ASP A 39 1.22 -17.53 -3.33
N ASP A 40 0.90 -16.25 -3.11
CA ASP A 40 0.33 -15.36 -4.12
C ASP A 40 1.21 -15.24 -5.36
N SER A 41 2.54 -15.31 -5.21
CA SER A 41 3.48 -15.26 -6.33
C SER A 41 3.38 -16.46 -7.28
N THR A 42 2.79 -17.55 -6.85
CA THR A 42 2.63 -18.79 -7.60
C THR A 42 1.23 -19.01 -8.17
N LEU A 43 0.26 -18.19 -7.80
CA LEU A 43 -1.15 -18.33 -8.21
C LEU A 43 -1.35 -18.37 -9.73
N SER A 44 -0.45 -17.76 -10.50
CA SER A 44 -0.47 -17.87 -11.97
C SER A 44 -0.33 -19.30 -12.50
N ARG A 45 0.22 -20.22 -11.69
CA ARG A 45 0.34 -21.67 -12.00
C ARG A 45 -0.89 -22.47 -11.57
N HIS A 46 -1.77 -21.88 -10.76
CA HIS A 46 -2.92 -22.51 -10.12
C HIS A 46 -4.24 -21.80 -10.44
N PRO A 47 -4.67 -21.76 -11.73
CA PRO A 47 -5.91 -21.08 -12.11
C PRO A 47 -7.15 -21.64 -11.39
N GLU A 48 -7.13 -22.91 -10.99
CA GLU A 48 -8.20 -23.54 -10.21
C GLU A 48 -8.29 -22.98 -8.78
N ILE A 49 -7.17 -22.53 -8.19
CA ILE A 49 -7.16 -21.87 -6.88
C ILE A 49 -7.66 -20.44 -7.04
N VAL A 50 -7.19 -19.73 -8.07
CA VAL A 50 -7.68 -18.37 -8.39
C VAL A 50 -9.20 -18.36 -8.58
N ALA A 51 -9.78 -19.40 -9.19
CA ALA A 51 -11.23 -19.53 -9.39
C ALA A 51 -12.03 -19.71 -8.09
N LEU A 52 -11.37 -20.09 -6.97
CA LEU A 52 -12.00 -20.19 -5.65
C LEU A 52 -12.02 -18.86 -4.89
N ARG A 53 -11.37 -17.82 -5.41
CA ARG A 53 -11.28 -16.51 -4.77
C ARG A 53 -12.68 -15.91 -4.63
N ASP A 54 -13.07 -15.61 -3.39
CA ASP A 54 -14.29 -14.88 -3.10
C ASP A 54 -13.98 -13.40 -2.90
N ILE A 55 -14.19 -12.62 -3.96
CA ILE A 55 -13.91 -11.18 -3.97
C ILE A 55 -14.83 -10.38 -3.03
N THR A 56 -15.92 -10.97 -2.52
CA THR A 56 -16.85 -10.30 -1.61
C THR A 56 -16.34 -10.26 -0.17
N GLU A 57 -15.40 -11.15 0.17
CA GLU A 57 -14.75 -11.21 1.48
C GLU A 57 -13.49 -10.33 1.57
N GLU A 58 -13.05 -9.75 0.46
CA GLU A 58 -11.85 -8.91 0.41
C GLU A 58 -12.17 -7.44 0.73
N ASP A 59 -11.20 -6.74 1.34
CA ASP A 59 -11.27 -5.29 1.50
C ASP A 59 -11.39 -4.62 0.12
N GLN A 60 -12.36 -3.73 -0.03
CA GLN A 60 -12.65 -3.08 -1.31
C GLN A 60 -11.45 -2.28 -1.83
N LYS A 61 -10.75 -1.55 -0.96
CA LYS A 61 -9.60 -0.71 -1.33
C LYS A 61 -8.40 -1.57 -1.74
N GLU A 62 -8.17 -2.69 -1.04
CA GLU A 62 -7.11 -3.63 -1.39
C GLU A 62 -7.35 -4.24 -2.78
N ARG A 63 -8.59 -4.58 -3.09
CA ARG A 63 -8.99 -5.09 -4.41
C ARG A 63 -8.84 -4.04 -5.51
N GLU A 64 -9.28 -2.80 -5.27
CA GLU A 64 -9.13 -1.69 -6.22
C GLU A 64 -7.65 -1.37 -6.47
N ALA A 65 -6.83 -1.35 -5.43
CA ALA A 65 -5.39 -1.18 -5.54
C ALA A 65 -4.72 -2.29 -6.35
N ALA A 66 -5.11 -3.55 -6.11
CA ALA A 66 -4.58 -4.69 -6.85
C ALA A 66 -4.92 -4.63 -8.35
N ALA A 67 -6.11 -4.12 -8.72
CA ALA A 67 -6.51 -3.91 -10.11
C ALA A 67 -5.63 -2.87 -10.84
N GLU A 68 -5.10 -1.88 -10.10
CA GLU A 68 -4.16 -0.86 -10.60
C GLU A 68 -2.68 -1.30 -10.48
N GLY A 69 -2.42 -2.53 -10.04
CA GLY A 69 -1.08 -3.07 -9.84
C GLY A 69 -0.32 -2.41 -8.68
N LEU A 70 -1.05 -2.00 -7.64
CA LEU A 70 -0.53 -1.45 -6.40
C LEU A 70 -0.61 -2.49 -5.29
N ASN A 71 0.41 -2.54 -4.42
CA ASN A 71 0.37 -3.33 -3.20
C ASN A 71 -0.16 -2.46 -2.06
N TYR A 72 -1.38 -2.72 -1.63
CA TYR A 72 -2.07 -1.94 -0.60
C TYR A 72 -2.57 -2.86 0.52
N VAL A 73 -2.41 -2.42 1.77
CA VAL A 73 -3.02 -3.03 2.95
C VAL A 73 -3.62 -1.92 3.80
N ASN A 74 -4.88 -2.06 4.18
CA ASN A 74 -5.57 -1.13 5.06
C ASN A 74 -5.14 -1.35 6.53
N LEU A 75 -4.73 -0.28 7.22
CA LEU A 75 -4.29 -0.31 8.63
C LEU A 75 -5.19 0.52 9.56
N GLY A 76 -6.13 1.29 8.99
CA GLY A 76 -7.18 2.00 9.73
C GLY A 76 -6.72 3.23 10.52
N GLY A 77 -5.57 3.80 10.22
CA GLY A 77 -5.07 5.04 10.83
C GLY A 77 -5.51 6.31 10.10
N ASP A 78 -4.83 7.42 10.38
CA ASP A 78 -5.16 8.75 9.86
C ASP A 78 -4.05 9.41 9.01
N VAL A 79 -2.86 8.81 8.98
CA VAL A 79 -1.74 9.23 8.13
C VAL A 79 -1.52 8.18 7.07
N ALA A 80 -1.96 8.44 5.85
CA ALA A 80 -1.68 7.55 4.73
C ALA A 80 -0.21 7.65 4.30
N CYS A 81 0.33 6.57 3.75
CA CYS A 81 1.67 6.57 3.17
C CYS A 81 1.71 5.97 1.78
N MET A 82 2.56 6.52 0.92
CA MET A 82 2.91 6.00 -0.40
C MET A 82 4.42 5.92 -0.56
N VAL A 83 4.91 4.76 -0.91
CA VAL A 83 6.34 4.48 -1.05
C VAL A 83 6.63 3.65 -2.30
N ASN A 84 7.90 3.50 -2.64
CA ASN A 84 8.36 2.56 -3.66
C ASN A 84 9.29 1.52 -3.04
N GLY A 85 8.73 0.34 -2.81
CA GLY A 85 9.41 -0.82 -2.25
C GLY A 85 8.92 -1.19 -0.85
N ALA A 86 8.58 -2.47 -0.67
CA ALA A 86 7.97 -3.01 0.54
C ALA A 86 8.79 -2.76 1.82
N GLY A 87 10.11 -2.86 1.77
CA GLY A 87 10.98 -2.58 2.92
C GLY A 87 10.91 -1.11 3.36
N LEU A 88 10.86 -0.17 2.40
CA LEU A 88 10.67 1.25 2.69
C LEU A 88 9.27 1.54 3.24
N ALA A 89 8.24 0.82 2.75
CA ALA A 89 6.88 0.93 3.24
C ALA A 89 6.80 0.51 4.71
N MET A 90 7.37 -0.62 5.08
CA MET A 90 7.42 -1.08 6.47
C MET A 90 8.14 -0.05 7.36
N ALA A 91 9.32 0.42 6.95
CA ALA A 91 10.05 1.45 7.70
C ALA A 91 9.28 2.77 7.81
N THR A 92 8.47 3.13 6.79
CA THR A 92 7.65 4.34 6.84
C THR A 92 6.47 4.18 7.80
N VAL A 93 5.82 3.04 7.80
CA VAL A 93 4.76 2.69 8.77
C VAL A 93 5.32 2.72 10.20
N ASP A 94 6.49 2.10 10.42
CA ASP A 94 7.14 2.05 11.72
C ASP A 94 7.49 3.45 12.24
N ILE A 95 8.09 4.32 11.41
CA ILE A 95 8.48 5.66 11.86
C ILE A 95 7.26 6.57 12.12
N ILE A 96 6.13 6.38 11.42
CA ILE A 96 4.87 7.04 11.76
C ILE A 96 4.42 6.61 13.16
N LYS A 97 4.44 5.31 13.45
CA LYS A 97 4.10 4.77 14.78
C LYS A 97 5.03 5.27 15.88
N GLU A 98 6.34 5.24 15.67
CA GLU A 98 7.34 5.70 16.64
C GLU A 98 7.17 7.18 16.99
N ASN A 99 6.72 8.00 16.03
CA ASN A 99 6.44 9.42 16.25
C ASN A 99 5.00 9.69 16.79
N GLY A 100 4.27 8.66 17.20
CA GLY A 100 2.94 8.78 17.81
C GLY A 100 1.82 9.11 16.83
N GLY A 101 1.97 8.74 15.57
CA GLY A 101 0.92 8.72 14.53
C GLY A 101 0.29 7.35 14.35
N GLU A 102 -0.82 7.32 13.63
CA GLU A 102 -1.51 6.10 13.26
C GLU A 102 -1.48 5.94 11.73
N PRO A 103 -0.67 5.01 11.18
CA PRO A 103 -0.61 4.79 9.74
C PRO A 103 -1.93 4.23 9.23
N ALA A 104 -2.46 4.85 8.16
CA ALA A 104 -3.74 4.46 7.56
C ALA A 104 -3.59 3.24 6.66
N ASN A 105 -2.43 3.08 6.04
CA ASN A 105 -2.20 2.02 5.06
C ASN A 105 -0.71 1.70 4.91
N PHE A 106 -0.45 0.51 4.38
CA PHE A 106 0.76 0.16 3.65
C PHE A 106 0.47 0.33 2.16
N LEU A 107 1.25 1.11 1.42
CA LEU A 107 1.11 1.24 -0.03
C LEU A 107 2.48 1.30 -0.71
N ASP A 108 2.76 0.29 -1.52
CA ASP A 108 3.95 0.20 -2.36
C ASP A 108 3.55 0.32 -3.84
N VAL A 109 4.01 1.38 -4.49
CA VAL A 109 3.75 1.63 -5.92
C VAL A 109 4.63 0.80 -6.85
N GLY A 110 5.54 0.00 -6.29
CA GLY A 110 6.46 -0.86 -7.04
C GLY A 110 7.64 -0.14 -7.67
N GLY A 111 8.45 -0.92 -8.39
CA GLY A 111 9.67 -0.44 -9.05
C GLY A 111 9.46 0.13 -10.46
N ASP A 112 8.26 0.02 -11.02
CA ASP A 112 7.87 0.41 -12.38
C ASP A 112 6.75 1.46 -12.39
N SER A 113 6.72 2.34 -11.40
CA SER A 113 5.66 3.33 -11.24
C SER A 113 5.59 4.28 -12.43
N THR A 114 4.37 4.48 -12.92
CA THR A 114 4.00 5.48 -13.92
C THR A 114 3.22 6.61 -13.25
N PRO A 115 3.07 7.79 -13.90
CA PRO A 115 2.21 8.86 -13.39
C PRO A 115 0.78 8.39 -13.10
N GLU A 116 0.21 7.53 -13.92
CA GLU A 116 -1.13 6.98 -13.77
C GLU A 116 -1.26 6.14 -12.49
N LYS A 117 -0.26 5.30 -12.16
CA LYS A 117 -0.21 4.55 -10.89
C LYS A 117 -0.16 5.47 -9.69
N ILE A 118 0.56 6.60 -9.78
CA ILE A 118 0.61 7.60 -8.70
C ILE A 118 -0.77 8.25 -8.51
N VAL A 119 -1.46 8.60 -9.59
CA VAL A 119 -2.83 9.14 -9.54
C VAL A 119 -3.79 8.13 -8.90
N ALA A 120 -3.70 6.85 -9.29
CA ALA A 120 -4.54 5.79 -8.72
C ALA A 120 -4.27 5.62 -7.21
N ALA A 121 -3.00 5.64 -6.79
CA ALA A 121 -2.62 5.59 -5.39
C ALA A 121 -3.22 6.74 -4.57
N PHE A 122 -3.16 7.97 -5.09
CA PHE A 122 -3.81 9.12 -4.45
C PHE A 122 -5.32 8.98 -4.33
N LYS A 123 -6.01 8.49 -5.37
CA LYS A 123 -7.46 8.24 -5.32
C LYS A 123 -7.82 7.31 -4.18
N ILE A 124 -7.16 6.14 -4.10
CA ILE A 124 -7.42 5.14 -3.07
C ILE A 124 -7.18 5.70 -1.66
N MET A 125 -6.10 6.47 -1.45
CA MET A 125 -5.81 7.08 -0.16
C MET A 125 -6.84 8.16 0.22
N LEU A 126 -7.30 8.97 -0.75
CA LEU A 126 -8.23 10.09 -0.51
C LEU A 126 -9.70 9.65 -0.44
N GLU A 127 -10.04 8.43 -0.86
CA GLU A 127 -11.36 7.82 -0.65
C GLU A 127 -11.58 7.36 0.79
N ASP A 128 -10.54 7.38 1.62
CA ASP A 128 -10.64 7.06 3.03
C ASP A 128 -10.92 8.31 3.86
N ASP A 129 -12.14 8.43 4.36
CA ASP A 129 -12.56 9.56 5.21
C ASP A 129 -11.77 9.66 6.54
N GLN A 130 -11.06 8.60 6.94
CA GLN A 130 -10.21 8.62 8.14
C GLN A 130 -8.83 9.23 7.85
N VAL A 131 -8.43 9.33 6.59
CA VAL A 131 -7.14 9.89 6.19
C VAL A 131 -7.18 11.41 6.25
N HIS A 132 -6.32 12.00 7.06
CA HIS A 132 -6.21 13.44 7.29
C HIS A 132 -4.87 14.03 6.87
N GLY A 133 -3.91 13.20 6.49
CA GLY A 133 -2.61 13.60 5.95
C GLY A 133 -1.97 12.46 5.19
N ILE A 134 -1.08 12.79 4.25
CA ILE A 134 -0.37 11.81 3.43
C ILE A 134 1.13 12.04 3.57
N LEU A 135 1.90 10.96 3.76
CA LEU A 135 3.34 10.93 3.66
C LEU A 135 3.78 10.16 2.41
N ILE A 136 4.40 10.85 1.47
CA ILE A 136 5.06 10.26 0.31
C ILE A 136 6.55 10.14 0.61
N ASN A 137 7.06 8.91 0.63
CA ASN A 137 8.46 8.63 0.92
C ASN A 137 9.06 7.78 -0.19
N ILE A 138 9.80 8.43 -1.09
CA ILE A 138 10.33 7.81 -2.30
C ILE A 138 11.86 7.77 -2.27
N PHE A 139 12.41 6.60 -2.55
CA PHE A 139 13.82 6.44 -2.87
C PHE A 139 13.98 6.11 -4.35
N GLY A 140 14.46 7.09 -5.12
CA GLY A 140 14.68 6.97 -6.56
C GLY A 140 15.79 5.96 -6.87
N GLY A 141 15.38 4.84 -7.42
CA GLY A 141 16.24 3.78 -7.95
C GLY A 141 15.88 3.51 -9.40
N ILE A 142 15.18 2.41 -9.67
CA ILE A 142 14.54 2.12 -10.96
C ILE A 142 13.51 3.20 -11.26
N ASN A 143 12.59 3.45 -10.31
CA ASN A 143 11.75 4.65 -10.33
C ASN A 143 12.61 5.90 -10.14
N LYS A 144 12.44 6.87 -10.99
CA LYS A 144 13.15 8.15 -10.89
C LYS A 144 12.27 9.16 -10.18
N CYS A 145 12.85 10.02 -9.35
CA CYS A 145 12.11 11.04 -8.62
C CYS A 145 11.35 12.03 -9.51
N ASP A 146 11.84 12.32 -10.69
CA ASP A 146 11.17 13.20 -11.68
C ASP A 146 9.86 12.58 -12.19
N VAL A 147 9.80 11.26 -12.45
CA VAL A 147 8.59 10.55 -12.87
C VAL A 147 7.54 10.59 -11.75
N ILE A 148 7.96 10.30 -10.52
CA ILE A 148 7.08 10.37 -9.35
C ILE A 148 6.55 11.80 -9.15
N ALA A 149 7.44 12.80 -9.23
CA ALA A 149 7.05 14.21 -9.08
C ALA A 149 6.03 14.64 -10.14
N THR A 150 6.19 14.19 -11.39
CA THR A 150 5.22 14.43 -12.46
C THR A 150 3.86 13.82 -12.10
N GLY A 151 3.83 12.57 -11.65
CA GLY A 151 2.58 11.91 -11.22
C GLY A 151 1.90 12.63 -10.04
N ILE A 152 2.67 13.18 -9.08
CA ILE A 152 2.13 13.99 -7.98
C ILE A 152 1.47 15.27 -8.51
N VAL A 153 2.09 15.96 -9.46
CA VAL A 153 1.52 17.18 -10.09
C VAL A 153 0.24 16.85 -10.84
N GLU A 154 0.23 15.76 -11.62
CA GLU A 154 -0.96 15.30 -12.35
C GLU A 154 -2.09 14.91 -11.38
N ALA A 155 -1.77 14.22 -10.28
CA ALA A 155 -2.75 13.87 -9.26
C ALA A 155 -3.38 15.13 -8.62
N ALA A 156 -2.57 16.13 -8.26
CA ALA A 156 -3.07 17.38 -7.72
C ALA A 156 -4.04 18.08 -8.68
N ALA A 157 -3.69 18.19 -9.97
CA ALA A 157 -4.53 18.81 -10.99
C ALA A 157 -5.83 18.05 -11.21
N LEU A 158 -5.79 16.73 -11.30
CA LEU A 158 -6.96 15.89 -11.55
C LEU A 158 -7.94 15.86 -10.36
N LEU A 159 -7.40 15.72 -9.15
CA LEU A 159 -8.22 15.54 -7.93
C LEU A 159 -8.81 16.86 -7.41
N SER A 160 -8.20 17.99 -7.75
CA SER A 160 -8.72 19.32 -7.38
C SER A 160 -9.61 19.97 -8.44
N GLY A 161 -9.86 19.30 -9.57
CA GLY A 161 -10.55 19.90 -10.71
C GLY A 161 -9.77 21.05 -11.35
N GLY A 162 -8.43 20.96 -11.37
CA GLY A 162 -7.53 21.91 -12.02
C GLY A 162 -7.05 23.07 -11.12
N LYS A 163 -7.24 22.98 -9.79
CA LYS A 163 -6.83 24.06 -8.87
C LYS A 163 -5.41 23.92 -8.33
N GLU A 164 -4.68 22.88 -8.70
CA GLU A 164 -3.33 22.60 -8.21
C GLU A 164 -3.24 22.62 -6.68
N GLU A 165 -4.16 21.92 -6.02
CA GLU A 165 -4.19 21.81 -4.57
C GLU A 165 -4.57 20.37 -4.16
N PHE A 166 -4.08 19.90 -3.00
CA PHE A 166 -4.60 18.68 -2.39
C PHE A 166 -5.67 19.02 -1.36
N PRO A 167 -6.73 18.19 -1.20
CA PRO A 167 -7.78 18.42 -0.22
C PRO A 167 -7.28 18.29 1.22
N ILE A 168 -6.22 17.53 1.44
CA ILE A 168 -5.55 17.32 2.73
C ILE A 168 -4.04 17.55 2.58
N PRO A 169 -3.30 17.76 3.69
CA PRO A 169 -1.85 17.94 3.64
C PRO A 169 -1.12 16.71 3.08
N VAL A 170 -0.19 16.95 2.17
CA VAL A 170 0.69 15.96 1.57
C VAL A 170 2.14 16.33 1.83
N VAL A 171 2.85 15.49 2.56
CA VAL A 171 4.28 15.66 2.83
C VAL A 171 5.07 14.77 1.88
N VAL A 172 6.09 15.33 1.21
CA VAL A 172 6.87 14.60 0.20
C VAL A 172 8.35 14.60 0.56
N ARG A 173 8.90 13.42 0.74
CA ARG A 173 10.34 13.17 0.82
C ARG A 173 10.78 12.42 -0.44
N LEU A 174 11.68 13.03 -1.19
CA LEU A 174 12.35 12.45 -2.35
C LEU A 174 13.84 12.30 -2.08
N GLU A 175 14.40 11.14 -2.42
CA GLU A 175 15.83 10.82 -2.33
C GLU A 175 16.23 9.96 -3.53
N GLY A 176 17.53 9.94 -3.87
CA GLY A 176 18.08 9.06 -4.90
C GLY A 176 18.07 9.66 -6.31
N ARG A 177 17.82 8.82 -7.32
CA ARG A 177 17.99 9.20 -8.73
C ARG A 177 17.05 10.31 -9.17
N ASN A 178 17.59 11.36 -9.80
CA ASN A 178 16.87 12.54 -10.30
C ASN A 178 16.15 13.34 -9.20
N VAL A 179 16.62 13.27 -7.94
CA VAL A 179 15.98 13.95 -6.81
C VAL A 179 15.86 15.45 -7.02
N GLU A 180 16.94 16.12 -7.53
CA GLU A 180 16.92 17.56 -7.75
C GLU A 180 15.91 17.96 -8.84
N ILE A 181 15.79 17.14 -9.90
CA ILE A 181 14.81 17.36 -10.96
C ILE A 181 13.38 17.20 -10.39
N GLY A 182 13.16 16.16 -9.59
CA GLY A 182 11.85 15.91 -8.95
C GLY A 182 11.45 17.04 -8.00
N ARG A 183 12.39 17.52 -7.17
CA ARG A 183 12.15 18.67 -6.27
C ARG A 183 11.84 19.94 -7.04
N ASP A 184 12.55 20.19 -8.14
CA ASP A 184 12.33 21.35 -9.01
C ASP A 184 10.95 21.32 -9.69
N ILE A 185 10.49 20.14 -10.14
CA ILE A 185 9.15 19.94 -10.68
C ILE A 185 8.08 20.32 -9.64
N LEU A 186 8.18 19.76 -8.42
CA LEU A 186 7.22 20.05 -7.36
C LEU A 186 7.23 21.52 -6.92
N HIS A 187 8.43 22.12 -6.83
CA HIS A 187 8.57 23.54 -6.48
C HIS A 187 7.94 24.46 -7.53
N LYS A 188 8.16 24.19 -8.81
CA LYS A 188 7.59 24.98 -9.92
C LYS A 188 6.08 24.84 -10.03
N ALA A 189 5.55 23.67 -9.74
CA ALA A 189 4.10 23.42 -9.74
C ALA A 189 3.38 24.18 -8.62
N ASN A 190 4.07 24.57 -7.54
CA ASN A 190 3.56 25.39 -6.45
C ASN A 190 2.20 24.90 -5.91
N ILE A 191 2.08 23.59 -5.72
CA ILE A 191 0.85 22.93 -5.28
C ILE A 191 0.54 23.30 -3.85
N LYS A 192 -0.66 23.76 -3.61
CA LYS A 192 -1.14 24.07 -2.26
C LYS A 192 -1.35 22.78 -1.46
N ASN A 193 -1.05 22.83 -0.16
CA ASN A 193 -1.05 21.67 0.77
C ASN A 193 0.01 20.61 0.46
N LEU A 194 1.04 20.94 -0.32
CA LEU A 194 2.20 20.10 -0.55
C LEU A 194 3.40 20.63 0.21
N TYR A 195 4.03 19.80 1.04
CA TYR A 195 5.11 20.18 1.94
C TYR A 195 6.34 19.28 1.70
N PRO A 196 7.51 19.85 1.40
CA PRO A 196 8.72 19.05 1.26
C PRO A 196 9.27 18.64 2.63
N ALA A 197 9.92 17.45 2.68
CA ALA A 197 10.69 16.98 3.81
C ALA A 197 12.07 16.49 3.34
N THR A 198 13.09 16.66 4.20
CA THR A 198 14.46 16.31 3.88
C THR A 198 14.86 14.93 4.40
N SER A 199 14.20 14.46 5.44
CA SER A 199 14.41 13.14 6.02
C SER A 199 13.09 12.41 6.26
N MET A 200 13.17 11.10 6.46
CA MET A 200 12.00 10.26 6.73
C MET A 200 11.37 10.62 8.10
N ASP A 201 12.18 10.87 9.12
CA ASP A 201 11.74 11.27 10.45
C ASP A 201 11.05 12.64 10.44
N GLU A 202 11.65 13.62 9.76
CA GLU A 202 11.03 14.95 9.56
C GLU A 202 9.69 14.81 8.83
N GLY A 203 9.66 14.03 7.76
CA GLY A 203 8.45 13.78 6.97
C GLY A 203 7.33 13.15 7.80
N ALA A 204 7.64 12.15 8.62
CA ALA A 204 6.67 11.52 9.50
C ALA A 204 6.12 12.51 10.56
N LYS A 205 6.99 13.23 11.25
CA LYS A 205 6.58 14.26 12.24
C LYS A 205 5.69 15.32 11.64
N LEU A 206 6.08 15.84 10.46
CA LEU A 206 5.31 16.88 9.77
C LEU A 206 3.96 16.35 9.30
N ALA A 207 3.89 15.16 8.72
CA ALA A 207 2.64 14.55 8.28
C ALA A 207 1.67 14.31 9.43
N ILE A 208 2.17 13.81 10.56
CA ILE A 208 1.38 13.60 11.78
C ILE A 208 0.85 14.93 12.35
N GLN A 209 1.70 15.96 12.40
CA GLN A 209 1.29 17.28 12.89
C GLN A 209 0.18 17.85 12.01
N LEU A 210 0.37 17.88 10.69
CA LEU A 210 -0.58 18.44 9.74
C LEU A 210 -1.90 17.64 9.70
N ALA A 211 -1.85 16.30 9.81
CA ALA A 211 -3.03 15.45 9.92
C ALA A 211 -3.87 15.80 11.17
N LYS A 212 -3.23 16.04 12.32
CA LYS A 212 -3.90 16.48 13.55
C LYS A 212 -4.53 17.88 13.43
N GLU A 213 -3.92 18.78 12.67
CA GLU A 213 -4.45 20.12 12.40
C GLU A 213 -5.63 20.08 11.43
N SER A 214 -5.62 19.17 10.46
CA SER A 214 -6.69 18.97 9.48
C SER A 214 -7.97 18.35 10.07
N LYS A 215 -7.88 17.68 11.21
CA LYS A 215 -9.04 17.11 11.94
C LYS A 215 -9.91 18.15 12.66
N LYS A 216 -9.45 19.38 12.78
CA LYS A 216 -10.14 20.47 13.49
C LYS A 216 -11.04 21.26 12.55
#